data_696e0b119b8ea01dc49b5eed35dd7279
#
_entry.id   696e0b119b8ea01dc49b5eed35dd7279
#
_cell.length_a   1.000
_cell.length_b   1.000
_cell.length_c   1.000
_cell.angle_alpha   90.00
_cell.angle_beta   90.00
_cell.angle_gamma   90.00
#
_symmetry.space_group_name_H-M   'P 1'
#
loop_
_entity.id
_entity.type
_entity.pdbx_description
1 polymer ?
#
loop_
_entity_poly.entity_id
_entity_poly.type
_entity_poly.pdbx_seq_one_letter_code
_entity_poly.pdbx_strand_id
1 'polypeptide(L)'
;MTKDDYVIICGDFGGVWNKDGESKMETSVLDWLDGKAFTTLFVDGNHENFDRLYAYPVEMWHGGKVHKIRSSVIHLMRGQIFELEEKKIFTFGGANSHDISAGILEPDDPKFKLKKKVLDRGWEPYRINHINWWKEELPSEEEKQEGLKNLQKYHNEVDFIVTHCCASSTQAIMSDGLYKLEMLRMKIRVNVCFQ
;
A
#
# COMPACT_ATOMS: atom_id res chain seq x y z
N MET A 1 -14.07 -16.40 14.42
CA MET A 1 -12.85 -15.95 13.72
C MET A 1 -11.65 -16.70 14.26
N THR A 2 -10.79 -17.14 13.40
CA THR A 2 -9.52 -17.82 13.68
C THR A 2 -8.40 -17.07 12.94
N LYS A 3 -7.15 -17.50 13.11
CA LYS A 3 -6.03 -16.91 12.35
C LYS A 3 -6.10 -17.18 10.84
N ASP A 4 -6.99 -18.08 10.40
CA ASP A 4 -7.26 -18.36 8.99
C ASP A 4 -8.33 -17.42 8.41
N ASP A 5 -9.00 -16.60 9.25
CA ASP A 5 -9.83 -15.51 8.78
C ASP A 5 -8.96 -14.28 8.52
N TYR A 6 -9.16 -13.59 7.40
CA TYR A 6 -8.31 -12.48 6.95
C TYR A 6 -9.07 -11.16 6.91
N VAL A 7 -8.43 -10.10 7.42
CA VAL A 7 -8.83 -8.71 7.22
C VAL A 7 -7.77 -8.06 6.34
N ILE A 8 -8.16 -7.51 5.19
CA ILE A 8 -7.23 -6.89 4.24
C ILE A 8 -7.42 -5.37 4.28
N ILE A 9 -6.35 -4.64 4.59
CA ILE A 9 -6.26 -3.19 4.54
C ILE A 9 -5.68 -2.80 3.18
N CYS A 10 -6.44 -1.97 2.43
CA CYS A 10 -6.11 -1.62 1.05
C CYS A 10 -5.23 -0.36 0.97
N GLY A 11 -4.10 -0.35 1.67
CA GLY A 11 -3.12 0.73 1.69
C GLY A 11 -3.27 1.68 2.87
N ASP A 12 -2.29 2.58 3.01
CA ASP A 12 -2.18 3.55 4.10
C ASP A 12 -2.35 2.92 5.49
N PHE A 13 -1.65 1.80 5.68
CA PHE A 13 -1.72 1.05 6.92
C PHE A 13 -1.23 1.88 8.11
N GLY A 14 -0.18 2.69 7.92
CA GLY A 14 0.34 3.63 8.92
C GLY A 14 0.94 2.97 10.17
N GLY A 15 0.94 1.65 10.26
CA GLY A 15 1.51 0.90 11.40
C GLY A 15 3.04 0.81 11.36
N VAL A 16 3.67 1.22 10.27
CA VAL A 16 5.12 1.29 10.08
C VAL A 16 5.47 2.68 9.56
N TRP A 17 5.44 3.70 10.44
CA TRP A 17 5.56 5.10 10.02
C TRP A 17 6.77 5.84 10.60
N ASN A 18 7.04 5.71 11.90
CA ASN A 18 8.08 6.50 12.57
C ASN A 18 9.47 6.30 11.98
N LYS A 19 10.22 7.41 11.83
CA LYS A 19 11.55 7.42 11.26
C LYS A 19 12.58 6.65 12.11
N ASP A 20 12.53 6.85 13.42
CA ASP A 20 13.59 6.37 14.33
C ASP A 20 13.29 4.98 14.93
N GLY A 21 12.50 4.18 14.24
CA GLY A 21 12.07 2.87 14.67
C GLY A 21 10.63 2.85 15.17
N GLU A 22 10.23 1.76 15.77
CA GLU A 22 8.85 1.55 16.21
C GLU A 22 8.53 2.39 17.47
N SER A 23 7.54 3.28 17.37
CA SER A 23 7.08 4.05 18.52
C SER A 23 6.22 3.20 19.46
N LYS A 24 6.03 3.68 20.69
CA LYS A 24 5.13 3.02 21.65
C LYS A 24 3.69 2.87 21.13
N MET A 25 3.24 3.82 20.32
CA MET A 25 1.91 3.76 19.72
C MET A 25 1.86 2.68 18.63
N GLU A 26 2.87 2.65 17.73
CA GLU A 26 2.96 1.60 16.71
C GLU A 26 3.04 0.21 17.36
N THR A 27 3.92 0.02 18.36
CA THR A 27 4.01 -1.23 19.12
C THR A 27 2.64 -1.64 19.66
N SER A 28 1.94 -0.72 20.33
CA SER A 28 0.63 -1.02 20.91
C SER A 28 -0.40 -1.42 19.88
N VAL A 29 -0.44 -0.75 18.72
CA VAL A 29 -1.39 -1.06 17.64
C VAL A 29 -1.03 -2.38 16.96
N LEU A 30 0.24 -2.59 16.65
CA LEU A 30 0.71 -3.80 15.98
C LEU A 30 0.50 -5.04 16.87
N ASP A 31 0.83 -4.95 18.15
CA ASP A 31 0.64 -6.04 19.10
C ASP A 31 -0.85 -6.31 19.36
N TRP A 32 -1.68 -5.24 19.38
CA TRP A 32 -3.13 -5.39 19.47
C TRP A 32 -3.71 -6.10 18.24
N LEU A 33 -3.24 -5.78 17.02
CA LEU A 33 -3.63 -6.48 15.80
C LEU A 33 -3.15 -7.93 15.82
N ASP A 34 -1.90 -8.16 16.22
CA ASP A 34 -1.33 -9.52 16.31
C ASP A 34 -2.08 -10.39 17.33
N GLY A 35 -2.62 -9.78 18.39
CA GLY A 35 -3.46 -10.46 19.39
C GLY A 35 -4.89 -10.75 18.95
N LYS A 36 -5.33 -10.31 17.74
CA LYS A 36 -6.69 -10.61 17.25
C LYS A 36 -6.85 -12.07 16.85
N ALA A 37 -8.11 -12.54 16.82
CA ALA A 37 -8.41 -13.90 16.37
C ALA A 37 -8.22 -14.09 14.85
N PHE A 38 -8.09 -13.03 14.07
CA PHE A 38 -7.85 -13.05 12.62
C PHE A 38 -6.42 -12.63 12.29
N THR A 39 -6.01 -12.85 11.05
CA THR A 39 -4.76 -12.32 10.50
C THR A 39 -5.04 -11.02 9.75
N THR A 40 -4.24 -9.97 10.04
CA THR A 40 -4.28 -8.70 9.32
C THR A 40 -3.32 -8.73 8.16
N LEU A 41 -3.84 -8.54 6.97
CA LEU A 41 -3.08 -8.38 5.73
C LEU A 41 -3.17 -6.92 5.28
N PHE A 42 -2.15 -6.40 4.64
CA PHE A 42 -2.23 -5.07 4.03
C PHE A 42 -1.38 -4.98 2.76
N VAL A 43 -1.81 -4.16 1.82
CA VAL A 43 -0.96 -3.64 0.75
C VAL A 43 -0.47 -2.26 1.15
N ASP A 44 0.62 -1.80 0.60
CA ASP A 44 1.14 -0.46 0.86
C ASP A 44 0.33 0.62 0.11
N GLY A 45 0.27 1.81 0.70
CA GLY A 45 -0.23 3.03 0.09
C GLY A 45 0.91 4.02 -0.20
N ASN A 46 0.60 5.32 -0.18
CA ASN A 46 1.61 6.38 -0.20
C ASN A 46 1.98 6.88 1.22
N HIS A 47 1.22 6.49 2.24
CA HIS A 47 1.49 6.82 3.63
C HIS A 47 2.17 5.65 4.38
N GLU A 48 3.32 5.20 3.84
CA GLU A 48 4.16 4.16 4.46
C GLU A 48 5.59 4.66 4.59
N ASN A 49 6.29 4.24 5.64
CA ASN A 49 7.73 4.43 5.75
C ASN A 49 8.43 3.28 5.03
N PHE A 50 8.73 3.46 3.76
CA PHE A 50 9.32 2.41 2.92
C PHE A 50 10.74 2.03 3.37
N ASP A 51 11.51 2.94 3.98
CA ASP A 51 12.81 2.59 4.55
C ASP A 51 12.69 1.49 5.61
N ARG A 52 11.67 1.59 6.45
CA ARG A 52 11.39 0.58 7.49
C ARG A 52 10.66 -0.63 6.96
N LEU A 53 9.66 -0.41 6.09
CA LEU A 53 8.86 -1.51 5.55
C LEU A 53 9.72 -2.50 4.76
N TYR A 54 10.64 -1.99 3.93
CA TYR A 54 11.52 -2.82 3.12
C TYR A 54 12.75 -3.35 3.89
N ALA A 55 12.97 -2.90 5.12
CA ALA A 55 13.97 -3.49 6.00
C ALA A 55 13.51 -4.82 6.63
N TYR A 56 12.21 -5.14 6.60
CA TYR A 56 11.75 -6.46 7.03
C TYR A 56 12.20 -7.54 6.06
N PRO A 57 12.53 -8.75 6.55
CA PRO A 57 12.89 -9.86 5.67
C PRO A 57 11.75 -10.22 4.71
N VAL A 58 12.12 -10.51 3.46
CA VAL A 58 11.18 -11.07 2.49
C VAL A 58 10.99 -12.55 2.78
N GLU A 59 9.75 -12.96 2.99
CA GLU A 59 9.37 -14.35 3.21
C GLU A 59 8.38 -14.82 2.14
N MET A 60 8.30 -16.12 1.91
CA MET A 60 7.24 -16.72 1.09
C MET A 60 6.05 -17.10 1.98
N TRP A 61 4.86 -16.69 1.58
CA TRP A 61 3.62 -16.98 2.29
C TRP A 61 2.47 -17.15 1.29
N HIS A 62 1.76 -18.26 1.35
CA HIS A 62 0.63 -18.59 0.45
C HIS A 62 0.88 -18.31 -1.04
N GLY A 63 2.07 -18.61 -1.54
CA GLY A 63 2.45 -18.47 -2.95
C GLY A 63 3.07 -17.12 -3.34
N GLY A 64 2.99 -16.10 -2.50
CA GLY A 64 3.54 -14.76 -2.73
C GLY A 64 4.60 -14.35 -1.73
N LYS A 65 5.31 -13.26 -2.03
CA LYS A 65 6.30 -12.62 -1.16
C LYS A 65 5.62 -11.67 -0.19
N VAL A 66 6.07 -11.66 1.05
CA VAL A 66 5.53 -10.82 2.12
C VAL A 66 6.64 -10.25 3.00
N HIS A 67 6.29 -9.20 3.75
CA HIS A 67 7.02 -8.81 4.96
C HIS A 67 6.13 -9.09 6.18
N LYS A 68 6.64 -9.86 7.15
CA LYS A 68 5.93 -10.08 8.41
C LYS A 68 6.31 -9.01 9.43
N ILE A 69 5.38 -8.12 9.71
CA ILE A 69 5.57 -7.06 10.71
C ILE A 69 5.38 -7.65 12.11
N ARG A 70 4.42 -8.57 12.23
CA ARG A 70 4.18 -9.46 13.37
C ARG A 70 3.81 -10.84 12.84
N SER A 71 3.57 -11.81 13.71
CA SER A 71 3.22 -13.17 13.31
C SER A 71 1.94 -13.23 12.47
N SER A 72 1.00 -12.32 12.74
CA SER A 72 -0.28 -12.20 12.04
C SER A 72 -0.62 -10.77 11.58
N VAL A 73 0.41 -9.93 11.37
CA VAL A 73 0.30 -8.64 10.67
C VAL A 73 1.28 -8.66 9.52
N ILE A 74 0.77 -8.79 8.30
CA ILE A 74 1.54 -9.20 7.13
C ILE A 74 1.34 -8.20 5.99
N HIS A 75 2.43 -7.65 5.48
CA HIS A 75 2.46 -6.84 4.27
C HIS A 75 2.52 -7.75 3.04
N LEU A 76 1.54 -7.64 2.18
CA LEU A 76 1.46 -8.32 0.89
C LEU A 76 2.21 -7.49 -0.15
N MET A 77 3.36 -7.99 -0.61
CA MET A 77 4.20 -7.24 -1.55
C MET A 77 3.52 -7.06 -2.90
N ARG A 78 3.94 -6.06 -3.64
CA ARG A 78 3.41 -5.71 -4.97
C ARG A 78 3.67 -6.81 -6.00
N GLY A 79 2.73 -6.98 -6.92
CA GLY A 79 2.86 -7.91 -8.04
C GLY A 79 2.80 -9.39 -7.66
N GLN A 80 2.34 -9.71 -6.46
CA GLN A 80 2.23 -11.08 -5.99
C GLN A 80 0.82 -11.65 -6.16
N ILE A 81 0.73 -12.98 -6.21
CA ILE A 81 -0.54 -13.70 -6.17
C ILE A 81 -0.51 -14.62 -4.95
N PHE A 82 -1.52 -14.48 -4.12
CA PHE A 82 -1.72 -15.28 -2.92
C PHE A 82 -2.90 -16.23 -3.10
N GLU A 83 -2.74 -17.47 -2.65
CA GLU A 83 -3.81 -18.47 -2.65
C GLU A 83 -4.36 -18.61 -1.23
N LEU A 84 -5.54 -18.03 -0.98
CA LEU A 84 -6.25 -18.07 0.30
C LEU A 84 -7.62 -18.70 0.09
N GLU A 85 -7.94 -19.75 0.83
CA GLU A 85 -9.23 -20.45 0.73
C GLU A 85 -9.65 -20.76 -0.71
N GLU A 86 -8.73 -21.33 -1.49
CA GLU A 86 -8.92 -21.65 -2.91
C GLU A 86 -9.17 -20.41 -3.82
N LYS A 87 -8.94 -19.19 -3.30
CA LYS A 87 -9.06 -17.94 -4.03
C LYS A 87 -7.68 -17.36 -4.36
N LYS A 88 -7.53 -16.88 -5.58
CA LYS A 88 -6.34 -16.19 -6.06
C LYS A 88 -6.51 -14.69 -5.88
N ILE A 89 -5.64 -14.08 -5.10
CA ILE A 89 -5.67 -12.67 -4.79
C ILE A 89 -4.40 -12.03 -5.36
N PHE A 90 -4.54 -11.19 -6.37
CA PHE A 90 -3.43 -10.38 -6.88
C PHE A 90 -3.34 -9.08 -6.10
N THR A 91 -2.14 -8.72 -5.67
CA THR A 91 -1.89 -7.50 -4.88
C THR A 91 -0.98 -6.54 -5.61
N PHE A 92 -1.34 -5.24 -5.57
CA PHE A 92 -0.51 -4.21 -6.18
C PHE A 92 -0.73 -2.87 -5.46
N GLY A 93 0.07 -2.60 -4.44
CA GLY A 93 0.02 -1.38 -3.65
C GLY A 93 0.58 -0.15 -4.36
N GLY A 94 0.75 0.91 -3.59
CA GLY A 94 1.30 2.18 -4.04
C GLY A 94 0.28 3.17 -4.58
N ALA A 95 0.56 4.44 -4.38
CA ALA A 95 -0.18 5.57 -4.94
C ALA A 95 0.71 6.81 -5.00
N ASN A 96 0.38 7.76 -5.86
CA ASN A 96 1.05 9.04 -5.93
C ASN A 96 0.50 10.01 -4.88
N SER A 97 1.36 10.63 -4.10
CA SER A 97 0.97 11.71 -3.18
C SER A 97 0.43 12.92 -3.96
N HIS A 98 -0.68 13.48 -3.50
CA HIS A 98 -1.35 14.62 -4.15
C HIS A 98 -0.89 15.99 -3.58
N ASP A 99 -0.38 16.00 -2.36
CA ASP A 99 0.00 17.19 -1.59
C ASP A 99 1.50 17.52 -1.73
N ILE A 100 1.97 17.49 -2.96
CA ILE A 100 3.38 17.73 -3.35
C ILE A 100 3.51 18.82 -4.43
N SER A 101 2.53 19.71 -4.57
CA SER A 101 2.57 20.72 -5.65
C SER A 101 3.75 21.69 -5.54
N ALA A 102 4.26 21.94 -4.32
CA ALA A 102 5.48 22.72 -4.09
C ALA A 102 6.76 21.87 -4.08
N GLY A 103 6.63 20.55 -4.36
CA GLY A 103 7.73 19.61 -4.53
C GLY A 103 8.11 18.83 -3.28
N ILE A 104 9.21 18.12 -3.41
CA ILE A 104 9.82 17.30 -2.36
C ILE A 104 11.08 18.00 -1.88
N LEU A 105 11.22 18.17 -0.58
CA LEU A 105 12.40 18.75 0.04
C LEU A 105 13.39 17.65 0.43
N GLU A 106 14.68 17.89 0.10
CA GLU A 106 15.77 17.02 0.53
C GLU A 106 16.34 17.53 1.86
N PRO A 107 16.37 16.69 2.93
CA PRO A 107 16.86 17.11 4.25
C PRO A 107 18.32 17.56 4.26
N ASP A 108 19.15 17.06 3.33
CA ASP A 108 20.57 17.36 3.18
C ASP A 108 20.84 18.57 2.27
N ASP A 109 19.81 19.18 1.64
CA ASP A 109 19.96 20.39 0.86
C ASP A 109 20.43 21.55 1.78
N PRO A 110 21.57 22.21 1.48
CA PRO A 110 22.03 23.37 2.25
C PRO A 110 20.97 24.46 2.44
N LYS A 111 20.01 24.55 1.53
CA LYS A 111 18.90 25.51 1.58
C LYS A 111 17.62 24.95 2.19
N PHE A 112 17.64 23.71 2.72
CA PHE A 112 16.45 23.04 3.26
C PHE A 112 15.67 23.94 4.24
N LYS A 113 16.34 24.49 5.26
CA LYS A 113 15.69 25.33 6.27
C LYS A 113 15.05 26.60 5.68
N LEU A 114 15.69 27.19 4.67
CA LEU A 114 15.16 28.36 4.00
C LEU A 114 13.95 28.00 3.14
N LYS A 115 14.05 26.98 2.31
CA LYS A 115 12.95 26.48 1.48
C LYS A 115 11.73 26.11 2.33
N LYS A 116 11.95 25.30 3.37
CA LYS A 116 10.90 24.92 4.31
C LYS A 116 10.19 26.14 4.91
N LYS A 117 10.95 27.12 5.39
CA LYS A 117 10.40 28.35 5.98
C LYS A 117 9.55 29.15 4.99
N VAL A 118 9.95 29.20 3.72
CA VAL A 118 9.19 29.90 2.67
C VAL A 118 7.87 29.17 2.39
N LEU A 119 7.91 27.86 2.22
CA LEU A 119 6.73 27.04 1.94
C LEU A 119 5.74 27.02 3.11
N ASP A 120 6.24 26.91 4.35
CA ASP A 120 5.41 26.99 5.56
C ASP A 120 4.65 28.34 5.65
N ARG A 121 5.30 29.45 5.26
CA ARG A 121 4.66 30.78 5.24
C ARG A 121 3.63 30.93 4.13
N GLY A 122 3.87 30.30 2.99
CA GLY A 122 2.97 30.30 1.84
C GLY A 122 1.83 29.30 1.95
N TRP A 123 1.83 28.43 2.96
CA TRP A 123 0.91 27.29 3.08
C TRP A 123 0.93 26.38 1.85
N GLU A 124 2.12 26.29 1.20
CA GLU A 124 2.31 25.48 0.02
C GLU A 124 2.47 24.01 0.40
N PRO A 125 1.73 23.08 -0.21
CA PRO A 125 1.84 21.67 0.11
C PRO A 125 3.15 21.09 -0.45
N TYR A 126 3.97 20.57 0.45
CA TYR A 126 5.24 19.89 0.16
C TYR A 126 5.42 18.69 1.07
N ARG A 127 6.29 17.78 0.66
CA ARG A 127 6.73 16.66 1.49
C ARG A 127 8.25 16.68 1.67
N ILE A 128 8.75 15.88 2.58
CA ILE A 128 10.18 15.78 2.89
C ILE A 128 10.63 14.35 2.64
N ASN A 129 11.63 14.20 1.79
CA ASN A 129 12.18 12.89 1.43
C ASN A 129 12.69 12.13 2.66
N HIS A 130 12.43 10.83 2.74
CA HIS A 130 12.74 9.93 3.85
C HIS A 130 12.24 10.40 5.23
N ILE A 131 11.18 11.24 5.27
CA ILE A 131 10.49 11.66 6.50
C ILE A 131 8.98 11.44 6.41
N ASN A 132 8.36 11.94 5.35
CA ASN A 132 6.94 11.79 5.09
C ASN A 132 6.63 11.62 3.60
N TRP A 133 7.63 11.32 2.81
CA TRP A 133 7.55 10.94 1.42
C TRP A 133 8.74 10.05 1.04
N TRP A 134 8.49 9.08 0.18
CA TRP A 134 9.46 8.15 -0.39
C TRP A 134 9.13 7.94 -1.86
N LYS A 135 10.15 7.86 -2.72
CA LYS A 135 9.96 7.57 -4.15
C LYS A 135 9.33 6.19 -4.38
N GLU A 136 9.49 5.29 -3.41
CA GLU A 136 8.92 3.94 -3.37
C GLU A 136 7.40 3.94 -3.20
N GLU A 137 6.75 5.10 -2.95
CA GLU A 137 5.28 5.18 -3.02
C GLU A 137 4.75 4.79 -4.40
N LEU A 138 5.57 5.00 -5.45
CA LEU A 138 5.27 4.55 -6.80
C LEU A 138 5.95 3.22 -7.08
N PRO A 139 5.23 2.27 -7.73
CA PRO A 139 5.79 0.99 -8.10
C PRO A 139 6.97 1.12 -9.07
N SER A 140 8.03 0.37 -8.82
CA SER A 140 9.16 0.24 -9.72
C SER A 140 8.79 -0.54 -10.99
N GLU A 141 9.62 -0.45 -12.02
CA GLU A 141 9.42 -1.22 -13.24
C GLU A 141 9.61 -2.72 -13.01
N GLU A 142 10.52 -3.09 -12.10
CA GLU A 142 10.75 -4.47 -11.69
C GLU A 142 9.51 -5.07 -11.02
N GLU A 143 8.85 -4.33 -10.12
CA GLU A 143 7.61 -4.77 -9.47
C GLU A 143 6.48 -4.96 -10.49
N LYS A 144 6.35 -4.06 -11.48
CA LYS A 144 5.38 -4.19 -12.57
C LYS A 144 5.64 -5.44 -13.41
N GLN A 145 6.90 -5.66 -13.82
CA GLN A 145 7.28 -6.84 -14.60
C GLN A 145 7.09 -8.13 -13.81
N GLU A 146 7.38 -8.14 -12.52
CA GLU A 146 7.11 -9.29 -11.64
C GLU A 146 5.60 -9.58 -11.57
N GLY A 147 4.79 -8.54 -11.42
CA GLY A 147 3.33 -8.66 -11.42
C GLY A 147 2.79 -9.25 -12.71
N LEU A 148 3.21 -8.74 -13.86
CA LEU A 148 2.84 -9.27 -15.18
C LEU A 148 3.25 -10.74 -15.34
N LYS A 149 4.48 -11.07 -14.95
CA LYS A 149 4.97 -12.45 -14.99
C LYS A 149 4.18 -13.39 -14.08
N ASN A 150 3.81 -12.93 -12.91
CA ASN A 150 2.99 -13.72 -11.99
C ASN A 150 1.58 -13.92 -12.53
N LEU A 151 0.94 -12.87 -13.07
CA LEU A 151 -0.38 -12.99 -13.71
C LEU A 151 -0.36 -13.98 -14.89
N GLN A 152 0.68 -13.95 -15.73
CA GLN A 152 0.82 -14.89 -16.85
C GLN A 152 0.84 -16.37 -16.42
N LYS A 153 1.42 -16.68 -15.25
CA LYS A 153 1.41 -18.07 -14.69
C LYS A 153 0.00 -18.57 -14.41
N TYR A 154 -0.92 -17.65 -14.13
CA TYR A 154 -2.33 -17.95 -13.86
C TYR A 154 -3.24 -17.58 -15.03
N HIS A 155 -2.70 -17.48 -16.26
CA HIS A 155 -3.45 -17.15 -17.48
C HIS A 155 -4.18 -15.81 -17.40
N ASN A 156 -3.68 -14.86 -16.57
CA ASN A 156 -4.31 -13.57 -16.24
C ASN A 156 -5.70 -13.72 -15.57
N GLU A 157 -5.92 -14.83 -14.87
CA GLU A 157 -7.17 -15.09 -14.16
C GLU A 157 -6.92 -15.12 -12.64
N VAL A 158 -7.56 -14.20 -11.93
CA VAL A 158 -7.55 -14.10 -10.47
C VAL A 158 -8.96 -13.83 -9.95
N ASP A 159 -9.25 -14.26 -8.72
CA ASP A 159 -10.57 -14.03 -8.10
C ASP A 159 -10.70 -12.60 -7.58
N PHE A 160 -9.61 -12.03 -7.06
CA PHE A 160 -9.60 -10.69 -6.49
C PHE A 160 -8.33 -9.92 -6.89
N ILE A 161 -8.50 -8.60 -7.03
CA ILE A 161 -7.40 -7.64 -7.17
C ILE A 161 -7.48 -6.68 -5.99
N VAL A 162 -6.41 -6.59 -5.21
CA VAL A 162 -6.30 -5.68 -4.06
C VAL A 162 -5.26 -4.62 -4.39
N THR A 163 -5.70 -3.37 -4.43
CA THR A 163 -4.86 -2.20 -4.70
C THR A 163 -5.18 -1.08 -3.72
N HIS A 164 -4.26 -0.14 -3.52
CA HIS A 164 -4.56 1.09 -2.79
C HIS A 164 -5.29 2.08 -3.69
N CYS A 165 -4.77 2.32 -4.88
CA CYS A 165 -5.37 3.20 -5.87
C CYS A 165 -5.97 2.38 -7.01
N CYS A 166 -7.20 2.66 -7.42
CA CYS A 166 -7.80 1.94 -8.55
C CYS A 166 -7.18 2.38 -9.88
N ALA A 167 -7.23 1.50 -10.88
CA ALA A 167 -6.71 1.78 -12.21
C ALA A 167 -7.32 3.07 -12.80
N SER A 168 -6.53 3.86 -13.52
CA SER A 168 -6.97 5.14 -14.12
C SER A 168 -8.19 4.98 -15.03
N SER A 169 -8.32 3.85 -15.73
CA SER A 169 -9.51 3.52 -16.53
C SER A 169 -10.76 3.37 -15.67
N THR A 170 -10.64 2.76 -14.49
CA THR A 170 -11.75 2.63 -13.53
C THR A 170 -12.11 3.99 -12.93
N GLN A 171 -11.11 4.81 -12.58
CA GLN A 171 -11.32 6.18 -12.09
C GLN A 171 -12.05 7.04 -13.14
N ALA A 172 -11.66 6.95 -14.42
CA ALA A 172 -12.32 7.66 -15.50
C ALA A 172 -13.80 7.26 -15.63
N ILE A 173 -14.11 5.97 -15.59
CA ILE A 173 -15.49 5.47 -15.61
C ILE A 173 -16.31 6.01 -14.43
N MET A 174 -15.69 6.05 -13.24
CA MET A 174 -16.35 6.56 -12.04
C MET A 174 -16.58 8.08 -12.11
N SER A 175 -15.61 8.85 -12.62
CA SER A 175 -15.72 10.32 -12.74
C SER A 175 -16.73 10.77 -13.80
N ASP A 176 -16.91 10.02 -14.88
CA ASP A 176 -17.88 10.32 -15.94
C ASP A 176 -19.34 10.09 -15.54
N GLY A 177 -19.59 9.78 -14.25
CA GLY A 177 -20.96 9.64 -13.73
C GLY A 177 -21.73 8.43 -14.26
N LEU A 178 -21.05 7.47 -14.87
CA LEU A 178 -21.64 6.17 -15.25
C LEU A 178 -21.89 5.26 -14.02
N TYR A 179 -22.30 5.87 -12.93
CA TYR A 179 -22.78 5.23 -11.70
C TYR A 179 -24.10 4.48 -11.89
N LYS A 180 -24.36 3.93 -13.05
CA LYS A 180 -25.55 3.11 -13.21
C LYS A 180 -25.20 1.65 -13.01
N LEU A 181 -25.60 1.13 -11.82
CA LEU A 181 -26.09 -0.24 -11.53
C LEU A 181 -25.56 -1.44 -12.35
N GLU A 182 -24.89 -1.25 -13.48
CA GLU A 182 -24.32 -2.32 -14.30
C GLU A 182 -23.00 -2.87 -13.73
N MET A 183 -22.28 -2.09 -12.94
CA MET A 183 -21.06 -2.55 -12.22
C MET A 183 -21.35 -3.71 -11.26
N LEU A 184 -22.58 -3.85 -10.77
CA LEU A 184 -23.01 -5.00 -9.96
C LEU A 184 -23.14 -6.31 -10.75
N ARG A 185 -23.11 -6.28 -12.07
CA ARG A 185 -23.19 -7.45 -12.94
C ARG A 185 -21.84 -7.98 -13.41
N MET A 186 -20.79 -7.19 -13.32
CA MET A 186 -19.44 -7.69 -13.59
C MET A 186 -18.97 -8.51 -12.39
N LYS A 187 -18.55 -9.75 -12.62
CA LYS A 187 -18.01 -10.67 -11.61
C LYS A 187 -16.68 -10.24 -10.99
N ILE A 188 -16.30 -8.99 -11.13
CA ILE A 188 -15.14 -8.39 -10.48
C ILE A 188 -15.65 -7.73 -9.20
N ARG A 189 -15.51 -8.42 -8.07
CA ARG A 189 -15.66 -7.78 -6.75
C ARG A 189 -14.39 -6.99 -6.45
N VAL A 190 -14.36 -5.74 -6.86
CA VAL A 190 -13.33 -4.79 -6.42
C VAL A 190 -13.79 -4.25 -5.08
N ASN A 191 -13.21 -4.74 -3.99
CA ASN A 191 -13.39 -4.11 -2.69
C ASN A 191 -12.44 -2.91 -2.62
N VAL A 192 -12.90 -1.75 -3.09
CA VAL A 192 -12.19 -0.48 -2.95
C VAL A 192 -12.63 0.13 -1.63
N CYS A 193 -11.71 0.22 -0.66
CA CYS A 193 -11.90 1.11 0.47
C CYS A 193 -11.67 2.54 -0.03
N PHE A 194 -12.71 3.36 -0.07
CA PHE A 194 -12.59 4.80 -0.27
C PHE A 194 -12.23 5.47 1.05
N GLN A 195 -11.21 6.32 1.04
CA GLN A 195 -11.03 7.39 2.02
C GLN A 195 -11.65 8.69 1.50
#